data_9d7a7df106d17eda06978f482c26fac5
#
_entry.id   9d7a7df106d17eda06978f482c26fac5
#
_cell.length_a   1.000
_cell.length_b   1.000
_cell.length_c   1.000
_cell.angle_alpha   90.00
_cell.angle_beta   90.00
_cell.angle_gamma   90.00
#
_symmetry.space_group_name_H-M   'P 1'
#
loop_
_entity.id
_entity.type
_entity.pdbx_description
1 polymer ?
#
loop_
_entity_poly.entity_id
_entity_poly.type
_entity_poly.pdbx_seq_one_letter_code
_entity_poly.pdbx_strand_id
1 'polypeptide(L)'
;MHLIKMEYILNTKILNPISKAKPKNAVILCHGYGGDGGDISILANYWRNFLPETTFLCPNAPEICKLNPSGFQWFDLMDQTNDXX
;
A
#
# COMPACT_ATOMS: atom_id res chain seq x y z
N MET A 1 0.11 18.47 10.28
CA MET A 1 0.04 17.32 9.68
C MET A 1 0.57 17.21 8.29
N HIS A 2 0.46 18.24 7.53
CA HIS A 2 0.97 18.14 6.20
C HIS A 2 2.45 17.94 6.12
N LEU A 3 3.21 18.35 7.11
CA LEU A 3 4.64 18.12 7.08
C LEU A 3 4.97 16.66 7.10
N ILE A 4 4.13 15.89 7.77
CA ILE A 4 4.35 14.46 7.83
C ILE A 4 4.27 13.84 6.46
N LYS A 5 3.39 14.38 5.64
CA LYS A 5 3.24 13.83 4.32
C LYS A 5 4.49 13.98 3.50
N MET A 6 5.20 15.07 3.70
CA MET A 6 6.41 15.29 2.94
C MET A 6 7.47 14.26 3.27
N GLU A 7 7.48 13.79 4.52
CA GLU A 7 8.48 12.83 4.95
C GLU A 7 8.10 11.41 4.61
N TYR A 8 6.82 11.16 4.36
CA TYR A 8 6.35 9.80 4.17
C TYR A 8 5.70 9.58 2.83
N ILE A 9 6.27 10.18 1.80
CA ILE A 9 5.78 9.90 0.47
C ILE A 9 6.24 8.51 0.09
N LEU A 10 5.30 7.63 -0.14
CA LEU A 10 5.60 6.25 -0.47
C LEU A 10 5.33 6.01 -1.94
N ASN A 11 6.12 5.14 -2.52
CA ASN A 11 5.83 4.69 -3.87
C ASN A 11 4.51 3.97 -3.83
N THR A 12 3.57 4.42 -4.61
CA THR A 12 2.21 3.92 -4.52
C THR A 12 1.69 3.51 -5.88
N LYS A 13 1.13 2.31 -5.96
CA LYS A 13 0.44 1.89 -7.15
C LYS A 13 -1.00 2.39 -7.03
N ILE A 14 -1.44 3.17 -8.00
CA ILE A 14 -2.77 3.78 -7.94
C ILE A 14 -3.65 3.19 -9.03
N LEU A 15 -4.82 2.69 -8.64
CA LEU A 15 -5.81 2.22 -9.58
C LEU A 15 -6.97 3.18 -9.57
N ASN A 16 -7.18 3.87 -10.67
CA ASN A 16 -8.25 4.84 -10.78
C ASN A 16 -9.59 4.16 -10.89
N PRO A 17 -10.68 4.89 -10.61
CA PRO A 17 -12.01 4.29 -10.72
C PRO A 17 -12.27 3.75 -12.12
N ILE A 18 -12.88 2.59 -12.17
CA ILE A 18 -13.24 2.00 -13.46
C ILE A 18 -14.23 2.91 -14.19
N SER A 19 -15.08 3.60 -13.45
CA SER A 19 -16.06 4.47 -14.05
C SER A 19 -15.42 5.65 -14.76
N LYS A 20 -14.15 5.92 -14.47
CA LYS A 20 -13.43 7.04 -15.05
C LYS A 20 -13.98 8.39 -14.63
N ALA A 21 -14.88 8.37 -13.67
CA ALA A 21 -15.41 9.59 -13.09
C ALA A 21 -14.58 9.94 -11.88
N LYS A 22 -14.89 11.08 -11.29
CA LYS A 22 -14.23 11.48 -10.07
C LYS A 22 -14.52 10.42 -9.00
N PRO A 23 -13.53 9.96 -8.27
CA PRO A 23 -13.77 8.91 -7.29
C PRO A 23 -14.63 9.40 -6.13
N LYS A 24 -15.50 8.55 -5.67
CA LYS A 24 -16.34 8.84 -4.51
C LYS A 24 -15.75 8.23 -3.25
N ASN A 25 -14.86 7.26 -3.40
CA ASN A 25 -14.24 6.58 -2.27
C ASN A 25 -12.79 6.32 -2.55
N ALA A 26 -12.03 6.10 -1.50
CA ALA A 26 -10.65 5.68 -1.64
C ALA A 26 -10.41 4.52 -0.68
N VAL A 27 -9.74 3.49 -1.17
CA VAL A 27 -9.37 2.36 -0.35
C VAL A 27 -7.87 2.22 -0.39
N ILE A 28 -7.26 2.10 0.77
CA ILE A 28 -5.82 1.92 0.87
C ILE A 28 -5.55 0.47 1.25
N LEU A 29 -4.82 -0.22 0.40
CA LEU A 29 -4.49 -1.62 0.64
C LEU A 29 -3.02 -1.74 0.99
N CYS A 30 -2.74 -2.20 2.19
CA CYS A 30 -1.38 -2.39 2.64
C CYS A 30 -0.97 -3.83 2.40
N HIS A 31 0.18 -4.01 1.75
CA HIS A 31 0.65 -5.36 1.45
C HIS A 31 1.15 -6.05 2.72
N GLY A 32 1.35 -7.35 2.63
CA GLY A 32 1.87 -8.09 3.75
C GLY A 32 3.38 -7.94 3.87
N TYR A 33 3.93 -8.49 4.93
CA TYR A 33 5.35 -8.45 5.19
C TYR A 33 6.10 -9.11 4.04
N GLY A 34 7.06 -8.40 3.48
CA GLY A 34 7.84 -8.93 2.38
C GLY A 34 7.21 -8.78 1.02
N GLY A 35 6.04 -8.17 0.93
CA GLY A 35 5.39 -7.94 -0.34
C GLY A 35 5.63 -6.53 -0.85
N ASP A 36 4.78 -6.07 -1.74
CA ASP A 36 4.84 -4.71 -2.23
C ASP A 36 3.47 -4.29 -2.76
N GLY A 37 3.37 -3.02 -3.12
CA GLY A 37 2.10 -2.49 -3.60
C GLY A 37 1.66 -3.14 -4.90
N GLY A 38 2.61 -3.53 -5.73
CA GLY A 38 2.27 -4.20 -6.97
C GLY A 38 1.58 -5.54 -6.73
N ASP A 39 2.05 -6.28 -5.72
CA ASP A 39 1.44 -7.55 -5.40
C ASP A 39 0.00 -7.37 -4.92
N ILE A 40 -0.20 -6.44 -4.01
CA ILE A 40 -1.53 -6.28 -3.45
C ILE A 40 -2.47 -5.62 -4.46
N SER A 41 -1.91 -4.93 -5.46
CA SER A 41 -2.76 -4.28 -6.45
C SER A 41 -3.49 -5.29 -7.32
N ILE A 42 -3.02 -6.54 -7.35
CA ILE A 42 -3.73 -7.58 -8.08
C ILE A 42 -5.10 -7.78 -7.46
N LEU A 43 -5.16 -7.76 -6.14
CA LEU A 43 -6.41 -7.88 -5.43
C LEU A 43 -7.29 -6.66 -5.69
N ALA A 44 -6.68 -5.48 -5.68
CA ALA A 44 -7.42 -4.25 -5.95
C ALA A 44 -8.02 -4.29 -7.35
N ASN A 45 -7.25 -4.80 -8.31
CA ASN A 45 -7.71 -4.84 -9.67
C ASN A 45 -8.94 -5.73 -9.81
N TYR A 46 -9.02 -6.76 -8.98
CA TYR A 46 -10.19 -7.61 -8.96
C TYR A 46 -11.36 -6.89 -8.32
N TRP A 47 -11.13 -6.25 -7.19
CA TRP A 47 -12.21 -5.60 -6.44
C TRP A 47 -12.77 -4.37 -7.12
N ARG A 48 -11.97 -3.70 -7.95
CA ARG A 48 -12.44 -2.47 -8.58
C ARG A 48 -13.66 -2.72 -9.47
N ASN A 49 -13.83 -3.95 -9.93
CA ASN A 49 -14.99 -4.28 -10.73
C ASN A 49 -16.29 -4.20 -9.92
N PHE A 50 -16.19 -4.36 -8.61
CA PHE A 50 -17.33 -4.29 -7.72
C PHE A 50 -17.50 -2.93 -7.07
N LEU A 51 -16.47 -2.08 -7.20
CA LEU A 51 -16.45 -0.77 -6.58
C LEU A 51 -16.02 0.23 -7.63
N PRO A 52 -16.86 0.45 -8.63
CA PRO A 52 -16.45 1.21 -9.81
C PRO A 52 -16.13 2.68 -9.59
N GLU A 53 -16.51 3.23 -8.45
CA GLU A 53 -16.25 4.65 -8.19
C GLU A 53 -15.18 4.83 -7.13
N THR A 54 -14.38 3.80 -6.92
CA THR A 54 -13.37 3.80 -5.89
C THR A 54 -11.97 3.89 -6.48
N THR A 55 -11.12 4.72 -5.89
CA THR A 55 -9.71 4.74 -6.18
C THR A 55 -9.02 3.80 -5.20
N PHE A 56 -8.12 2.96 -5.69
CA PHE A 56 -7.35 2.07 -4.83
C PHE A 56 -5.92 2.55 -4.78
N LEU A 57 -5.39 2.67 -3.56
CA LEU A 57 -4.02 3.10 -3.33
C LEU A 57 -3.28 1.94 -2.69
N CYS A 58 -2.22 1.50 -3.34
CA CYS A 58 -1.46 0.34 -2.88
C CYS A 58 -0.01 0.75 -2.68
N PRO A 59 0.32 1.34 -1.55
CA PRO A 59 1.67 1.83 -1.34
C PRO A 59 2.64 0.72 -0.95
N ASN A 60 3.91 0.92 -1.30
CA ASN A 60 4.98 0.09 -0.78
C ASN A 60 5.31 0.60 0.62
N ALA A 61 5.60 -0.32 1.52
CA ALA A 61 6.06 0.07 2.83
C ALA A 61 7.41 0.77 2.70
N PRO A 62 7.82 1.54 3.68
CA PRO A 62 9.00 2.38 3.55
C PRO A 62 10.35 1.67 3.63
N GLU A 63 10.39 0.45 4.17
CA GLU A 63 11.66 -0.23 4.36
C GLU A 63 11.77 -1.48 3.51
N ILE A 64 12.98 -1.75 3.05
CA ILE A 64 13.24 -3.00 2.35
C ILE A 64 13.18 -4.12 3.37
N CYS A 65 12.48 -5.19 3.04
CA CYS A 65 12.29 -6.29 3.97
C CYS A 65 13.59 -7.07 4.16
N LYS A 66 13.96 -7.31 5.40
CA LYS A 66 15.21 -8.02 5.67
C LYS A 66 15.16 -9.48 5.29
N LEU A 67 13.99 -10.10 5.39
CA LEU A 67 13.85 -11.50 5.04
C LEU A 67 13.61 -11.72 3.56
N ASN A 68 13.19 -10.69 2.86
CA ASN A 68 12.92 -10.78 1.44
C ASN A 68 13.31 -9.45 0.80
N PRO A 69 14.59 -9.29 0.43
CA PRO A 69 15.05 -8.00 -0.07
C PRO A 69 14.37 -7.50 -1.34
N SER A 70 13.63 -8.32 -2.03
CA SER A 70 12.88 -7.84 -3.18
C SER A 70 11.53 -7.29 -2.79
N GLY A 71 11.18 -7.34 -1.52
CA GLY A 71 9.92 -6.78 -1.04
C GLY A 71 10.18 -5.77 0.07
N PHE A 72 9.10 -5.36 0.73
CA PHE A 72 9.15 -4.29 1.70
C PHE A 72 8.53 -4.69 3.03
N GLN A 73 8.79 -3.90 4.04
CA GLN A 73 8.25 -4.16 5.36
C GLN A 73 7.77 -2.87 6.00
N TRP A 74 6.67 -2.98 6.75
CA TRP A 74 6.15 -1.85 7.50
C TRP A 74 6.89 -1.70 8.82
N PHE A 75 7.44 -2.80 9.29
CA PHE A 75 8.25 -2.84 10.50
C PHE A 75 9.16 -4.04 10.40
N ASP A 76 10.14 -4.10 11.28
CA ASP A 76 11.14 -5.16 11.24
C ASP A 76 10.74 -6.25 12.24
N LEU A 77 10.29 -7.38 11.74
CA LEU A 77 9.91 -8.48 12.60
C LEU A 77 11.08 -9.05 13.40
N MET A 78 12.28 -8.80 12.92
CA MET A 78 13.47 -9.32 13.59
C MET A 78 13.92 -8.39 14.72
N ASP A 79 13.32 -7.23 14.86
CA ASP A 79 13.71 -6.27 15.87
C ASP A 79 13.00 -6.59 17.18
N GLN A 80 13.70 -7.24 18.07
CA GLN A 80 13.10 -7.69 19.31
C GLN A 80 12.88 -6.58 20.33
N THR A 81 13.53 -5.46 20.15
CA THR A 81 13.37 -4.37 21.09
C THR A 81 12.12 -3.58 20.83
N ASN A 82 11.52 -3.80 19.69
CA ASN A 82 10.35 -3.04 19.29
C ASN A 82 9.16 -3.98 19.23
N ASP A 83 8.71 -4.38 20.33
CA ASP A 83 7.65 -5.35 20.37
C ASP A 83 6.28 -4.81 20.15
N UNK A 84 6.16 -3.83 19.50
CA UNK A 84 5.45 -3.65 19.38
C UNK A 84 4.94 -3.78 19.32
N UNK A 85 4.60 -3.97 19.36
CA UNK A 85 4.29 -3.95 19.34
C UNK A 85 4.10 -4.00 19.25
#